data_a1c19f8a621fb60061a6c11f2038d9d2
#
_entry.id   a1c19f8a621fb60061a6c11f2038d9d2
#
_cell.length_a   1.000
_cell.length_b   1.000
_cell.length_c   1.000
_cell.angle_alpha   90.00
_cell.angle_beta   90.00
_cell.angle_gamma   90.00
#
_symmetry.space_group_name_H-M   'P 1'
#
loop_
_entity.id
_entity.type
_entity.pdbx_description
1 polymer ?
#
loop_
_entity_poly.entity_id
_entity_poly.type
_entity_poly.pdbx_seq_one_letter_code
_entity_poly.pdbx_strand_id
1 'polypeptide(L)'
;MQNIHIKKRNLIKSPLNYTGGKYKLLPQILPLLPDNIDIFVDLFGGGFNVGINVKADKIIYNDIVSQVVNLLNTFKTNGVDEIFNEILNNIKKYNLSNSTTKTYEDYKCLSSDGLGKYNKDGYLNMRESYNNYKENNFKKDLLFYTLICYSFNNQIRFNSKGNFNMPYGKRDFNKNIRNNLNDFLNKLHKIKVDFYNKDFRELEATSKLTSNDFVYADPPYLITTASYNENGGWTKKDEYDLLNLLDNLNKQNIKFALSNVFEHKGKSNDILKEWSKKYNVNYINSTYFNCNYQSKDKNKNSSVEVLITNYVK
;
A
#
# COMPACT_ATOMS: atom_id res chain seq x y z
N MET A 1 -7.49 30.42 -9.32
CA MET A 1 -7.12 29.02 -9.10
C MET A 1 -8.39 28.20 -8.91
N GLN A 2 -8.81 27.45 -9.90
CA GLN A 2 -9.98 26.56 -9.76
C GLN A 2 -9.57 25.36 -8.94
N ASN A 3 -10.13 25.22 -7.72
CA ASN A 3 -10.01 24.02 -6.91
C ASN A 3 -10.69 22.85 -7.64
N ILE A 4 -9.92 22.05 -8.37
CA ILE A 4 -10.40 20.77 -8.92
C ILE A 4 -10.52 19.81 -7.73
N HIS A 5 -11.67 19.85 -7.07
CA HIS A 5 -12.03 18.84 -6.07
C HIS A 5 -12.26 17.50 -6.80
N ILE A 6 -11.23 16.66 -6.88
CA ILE A 6 -11.42 15.24 -7.24
C ILE A 6 -12.35 14.65 -6.17
N LYS A 7 -13.60 14.38 -6.55
CA LYS A 7 -14.57 13.77 -5.65
C LYS A 7 -14.05 12.37 -5.26
N LYS A 8 -13.90 12.10 -3.97
CA LYS A 8 -13.51 10.79 -3.40
C LYS A 8 -14.26 9.59 -4.00
N ARG A 9 -15.46 9.82 -4.56
CA ARG A 9 -16.32 8.79 -5.15
C ARG A 9 -15.75 8.11 -6.41
N ASN A 10 -14.72 8.68 -7.04
CA ASN A 10 -14.13 8.15 -8.28
C ASN A 10 -12.77 7.47 -8.05
N LEU A 11 -12.27 7.45 -6.81
CA LEU A 11 -10.98 6.85 -6.49
C LEU A 11 -11.14 5.37 -6.10
N ILE A 12 -10.32 4.53 -6.69
CA ILE A 12 -10.25 3.11 -6.36
C ILE A 12 -9.39 2.93 -5.11
N LYS A 13 -9.96 2.31 -4.10
CA LYS A 13 -9.25 1.96 -2.87
C LYS A 13 -8.60 0.59 -3.04
N SER A 14 -7.33 0.48 -2.70
CA SER A 14 -6.68 -0.82 -2.63
C SER A 14 -7.38 -1.75 -1.63
N PRO A 15 -7.53 -3.04 -1.95
CA PRO A 15 -8.02 -4.04 -1.01
C PRO A 15 -6.99 -4.39 0.08
N LEU A 16 -5.74 -3.89 -0.06
CA LEU A 16 -4.65 -4.11 0.88
C LEU A 16 -4.53 -2.92 1.85
N ASN A 17 -4.64 -3.18 3.15
CA ASN A 17 -4.37 -2.18 4.17
C ASN A 17 -2.88 -2.12 4.47
N TYR A 18 -2.13 -1.56 3.52
CA TYR A 18 -0.68 -1.38 3.63
C TYR A 18 -0.36 -0.17 4.51
N THR A 19 0.61 -0.32 5.43
CA THR A 19 1.05 0.77 6.32
C THR A 19 1.58 1.95 5.48
N GLY A 20 1.18 3.17 5.82
CA GLY A 20 1.56 4.36 5.04
C GLY A 20 0.73 4.59 3.77
N GLY A 21 -0.29 3.77 3.50
CA GLY A 21 -1.10 3.87 2.28
C GLY A 21 -1.70 5.25 2.02
N LYS A 22 -1.51 5.79 0.81
CA LYS A 22 -1.81 7.16 0.41
C LYS A 22 -3.26 7.43 0.01
N TYR A 23 -4.16 6.45 0.10
CA TYR A 23 -5.55 6.59 -0.38
C TYR A 23 -6.26 7.87 0.10
N LYS A 24 -6.09 8.24 1.39
CA LYS A 24 -6.71 9.45 1.96
C LYS A 24 -6.10 10.74 1.42
N LEU A 25 -4.86 10.69 0.95
CA LEU A 25 -4.09 11.84 0.46
C LEU A 25 -4.17 12.00 -1.07
N LEU A 26 -4.71 11.00 -1.79
CA LEU A 26 -4.86 11.05 -3.25
C LEU A 26 -5.55 12.32 -3.77
N PRO A 27 -6.60 12.86 -3.12
CA PRO A 27 -7.20 14.12 -3.57
C PRO A 27 -6.25 15.32 -3.55
N GLN A 28 -5.16 15.27 -2.78
CA GLN A 28 -4.12 16.30 -2.74
C GLN A 28 -2.94 15.94 -3.64
N ILE A 29 -2.59 14.66 -3.75
CA ILE A 29 -1.43 14.17 -4.52
C ILE A 29 -1.72 14.19 -6.03
N LEU A 30 -2.84 13.58 -6.46
CA LEU A 30 -3.13 13.42 -7.90
C LEU A 30 -3.19 14.73 -8.69
N PRO A 31 -3.75 15.84 -8.15
CA PRO A 31 -3.74 17.12 -8.86
C PRO A 31 -2.34 17.71 -9.09
N LEU A 32 -1.34 17.28 -8.30
CA LEU A 32 0.04 17.73 -8.41
C LEU A 32 0.85 16.92 -9.42
N LEU A 33 0.35 15.76 -9.89
CA LEU A 33 1.02 14.94 -10.90
C LEU A 33 0.77 15.50 -12.31
N PRO A 34 1.66 15.28 -13.30
CA PRO A 34 1.45 15.69 -14.69
C PRO A 34 0.16 15.10 -15.28
N ASP A 35 -0.44 15.81 -16.23
CA ASP A 35 -1.70 15.39 -16.87
C ASP A 35 -1.49 14.29 -17.92
N ASN A 36 -0.34 14.30 -18.61
CA ASN A 36 0.05 13.34 -19.62
C ASN A 36 1.30 12.60 -19.16
N ILE A 37 1.17 11.29 -19.00
CA ILE A 37 2.24 10.39 -18.56
C ILE A 37 2.21 9.16 -19.46
N ASP A 38 3.30 8.89 -20.17
CA ASP A 38 3.44 7.69 -20.99
C ASP A 38 3.66 6.48 -20.05
N ILE A 39 4.73 6.49 -19.29
CA ILE A 39 5.03 5.44 -18.29
C ILE A 39 5.04 6.06 -16.89
N PHE A 40 4.20 5.55 -16.01
CA PHE A 40 4.21 5.88 -14.58
C PHE A 40 4.92 4.77 -13.79
N VAL A 41 6.02 5.10 -13.13
CA VAL A 41 6.75 4.18 -12.24
C VAL A 41 6.33 4.42 -10.80
N ASP A 42 5.61 3.46 -10.20
CA ASP A 42 5.30 3.41 -8.76
C ASP A 42 6.43 2.64 -8.07
N LEU A 43 7.49 3.38 -7.66
CA LEU A 43 8.79 2.82 -7.30
C LEU A 43 8.75 2.04 -5.97
N PHE A 44 7.83 2.40 -5.07
CA PHE A 44 7.54 1.75 -3.79
C PHE A 44 6.03 1.56 -3.70
N GLY A 45 5.47 0.71 -4.56
CA GLY A 45 4.05 0.66 -4.84
C GLY A 45 3.17 0.21 -3.66
N GLY A 46 3.70 -0.59 -2.72
CA GLY A 46 3.00 -1.05 -1.53
C GLY A 46 1.62 -1.61 -1.86
N GLY A 47 0.57 -1.04 -1.26
CA GLY A 47 -0.82 -1.43 -1.54
C GLY A 47 -1.36 -0.96 -2.90
N PHE A 48 -0.57 -0.36 -3.77
CA PHE A 48 -0.94 0.12 -5.11
C PHE A 48 -2.06 1.17 -5.13
N ASN A 49 -2.11 2.02 -4.10
CA ASN A 49 -3.14 3.07 -4.02
C ASN A 49 -2.89 4.23 -4.99
N VAL A 50 -1.63 4.59 -5.27
CA VAL A 50 -1.30 5.70 -6.17
C VAL A 50 -1.40 5.23 -7.62
N GLY A 51 -0.64 4.19 -8.00
CA GLY A 51 -0.58 3.72 -9.38
C GLY A 51 -1.94 3.32 -9.95
N ILE A 52 -2.83 2.64 -9.19
CA ILE A 52 -4.17 2.25 -9.66
C ILE A 52 -5.06 3.47 -10.01
N ASN A 53 -4.77 4.65 -9.47
CA ASN A 53 -5.56 5.88 -9.64
C ASN A 53 -4.92 6.90 -10.57
N VAL A 54 -3.69 6.69 -11.02
CA VAL A 54 -3.01 7.56 -11.97
C VAL A 54 -3.54 7.32 -13.39
N LYS A 55 -3.57 8.40 -14.18
CA LYS A 55 -3.83 8.33 -15.62
C LYS A 55 -2.49 8.28 -16.34
N ALA A 56 -2.11 7.12 -16.85
CA ALA A 56 -0.91 6.87 -17.64
C ALA A 56 -1.21 5.79 -18.69
N ASP A 57 -0.41 5.75 -19.76
CA ASP A 57 -0.58 4.74 -20.80
C ASP A 57 -0.10 3.36 -20.34
N LYS A 58 0.93 3.34 -19.50
CA LYS A 58 1.48 2.15 -18.85
C LYS A 58 1.93 2.45 -17.44
N ILE A 59 1.80 1.47 -16.54
CA ILE A 59 2.29 1.55 -15.18
C ILE A 59 3.37 0.49 -14.99
N ILE A 60 4.44 0.87 -14.31
CA ILE A 60 5.45 -0.03 -13.78
C ILE A 60 5.31 0.04 -12.26
N TYR A 61 4.86 -1.05 -11.67
CA TYR A 61 4.80 -1.22 -10.22
C TYR A 61 6.05 -1.94 -9.74
N ASN A 62 6.67 -1.43 -8.68
CA ASN A 62 7.76 -2.11 -8.00
C ASN A 62 7.57 -2.08 -6.48
N ASP A 63 7.90 -3.17 -5.80
CA ASP A 63 7.99 -3.26 -4.35
C ASP A 63 8.96 -4.36 -3.94
N ILE A 64 9.60 -4.20 -2.79
CA ILE A 64 10.54 -5.19 -2.25
C ILE A 64 9.83 -6.41 -1.62
N VAL A 65 8.55 -6.26 -1.23
CA VAL A 65 7.77 -7.32 -0.56
C VAL A 65 7.19 -8.28 -1.59
N SER A 66 7.89 -9.37 -1.86
CA SER A 66 7.52 -10.36 -2.89
C SER A 66 6.11 -10.90 -2.76
N GLN A 67 5.61 -11.11 -1.55
CA GLN A 67 4.24 -11.62 -1.30
C GLN A 67 3.17 -10.64 -1.79
N VAL A 68 3.41 -9.33 -1.68
CA VAL A 68 2.49 -8.30 -2.17
C VAL A 68 2.55 -8.23 -3.69
N VAL A 69 3.75 -8.26 -4.27
CA VAL A 69 3.95 -8.27 -5.73
C VAL A 69 3.26 -9.48 -6.37
N ASN A 70 3.48 -10.69 -5.83
CA ASN A 70 2.86 -11.92 -6.31
C ASN A 70 1.34 -11.86 -6.24
N LEU A 71 0.78 -11.38 -5.10
CA LEU A 71 -0.66 -11.23 -4.94
C LEU A 71 -1.26 -10.25 -5.97
N LEU A 72 -0.63 -9.09 -6.19
CA LEU A 72 -1.11 -8.12 -7.18
C LEU A 72 -1.01 -8.67 -8.62
N ASN A 73 0.04 -9.43 -8.92
CA ASN A 73 0.16 -10.12 -10.20
C ASN A 73 -0.92 -11.20 -10.37
N THR A 74 -1.19 -11.97 -9.31
CA THR A 74 -2.30 -12.95 -9.28
C THR A 74 -3.64 -12.25 -9.50
N PHE A 75 -3.88 -11.10 -8.90
CA PHE A 75 -5.08 -10.30 -9.14
C PHE A 75 -5.18 -9.79 -10.58
N LYS A 76 -4.05 -9.51 -11.25
CA LYS A 76 -4.02 -9.04 -12.63
C LYS A 76 -4.29 -10.15 -13.65
N THR A 77 -3.77 -11.35 -13.38
CA THR A 77 -3.71 -12.43 -14.39
C THR A 77 -4.89 -13.42 -14.31
N ASN A 78 -5.69 -13.39 -13.24
CA ASN A 78 -6.79 -14.33 -13.04
C ASN A 78 -8.16 -13.63 -13.06
N GLY A 79 -9.20 -14.39 -13.40
CA GLY A 79 -10.57 -13.87 -13.48
C GLY A 79 -11.14 -13.48 -12.12
N VAL A 80 -12.04 -12.48 -12.11
CA VAL A 80 -12.69 -11.98 -10.87
C VAL A 80 -13.39 -13.12 -10.13
N ASP A 81 -14.19 -13.92 -10.84
CA ASP A 81 -14.94 -15.03 -10.25
C ASP A 81 -14.02 -16.12 -9.69
N GLU A 82 -12.91 -16.41 -10.39
CA GLU A 82 -11.92 -17.39 -9.94
C GLU A 82 -11.28 -16.96 -8.62
N ILE A 83 -10.90 -15.69 -8.51
CA ILE A 83 -10.34 -15.07 -7.28
C ILE A 83 -11.35 -15.19 -6.14
N PHE A 84 -12.60 -14.78 -6.36
CA PHE A 84 -13.65 -14.83 -5.33
C PHE A 84 -13.95 -16.25 -4.89
N ASN A 85 -14.04 -17.20 -5.84
CA ASN A 85 -14.29 -18.59 -5.54
C ASN A 85 -13.19 -19.21 -4.66
N GLU A 86 -11.90 -18.92 -4.94
CA GLU A 86 -10.82 -19.43 -4.12
C GLU A 86 -10.80 -18.82 -2.71
N ILE A 87 -11.11 -17.52 -2.57
CA ILE A 87 -11.28 -16.90 -1.25
C ILE A 87 -12.42 -17.59 -0.47
N LEU A 88 -13.55 -17.86 -1.11
CA LEU A 88 -14.69 -18.54 -0.48
C LEU A 88 -14.34 -20.00 -0.11
N ASN A 89 -13.57 -20.68 -0.93
CA ASN A 89 -13.05 -22.02 -0.65
C ASN A 89 -12.16 -22.00 0.60
N ASN A 90 -11.28 -21.02 0.74
CA ASN A 90 -10.45 -20.86 1.93
C ASN A 90 -11.30 -20.58 3.18
N ILE A 91 -12.30 -19.71 3.08
CA ILE A 91 -13.24 -19.42 4.19
C ILE A 91 -13.93 -20.70 4.66
N LYS A 92 -14.43 -21.50 3.72
CA LYS A 92 -15.09 -22.79 4.01
C LYS A 92 -14.11 -23.80 4.61
N LYS A 93 -12.92 -23.96 3.99
CA LYS A 93 -11.89 -24.94 4.40
C LYS A 93 -11.43 -24.73 5.84
N TYR A 94 -11.26 -23.47 6.24
CA TYR A 94 -10.78 -23.12 7.59
C TYR A 94 -11.91 -22.77 8.56
N ASN A 95 -13.16 -23.04 8.22
CA ASN A 95 -14.35 -22.76 9.04
C ASN A 95 -14.37 -21.31 9.57
N LEU A 96 -14.13 -20.35 8.68
CA LEU A 96 -14.14 -18.93 9.02
C LEU A 96 -15.54 -18.34 8.84
N SER A 97 -15.83 -17.25 9.52
CA SER A 97 -17.11 -16.54 9.39
C SER A 97 -17.27 -15.93 7.99
N ASN A 98 -18.51 -15.77 7.57
CA ASN A 98 -18.90 -15.09 6.34
C ASN A 98 -20.13 -14.22 6.63
N SER A 99 -19.91 -13.00 7.10
CA SER A 99 -20.97 -12.06 7.49
C SER A 99 -21.79 -11.51 6.31
N THR A 100 -21.50 -11.93 5.08
CA THR A 100 -22.36 -11.65 3.92
C THR A 100 -23.49 -12.67 3.74
N THR A 101 -23.40 -13.82 4.38
CA THR A 101 -24.39 -14.92 4.28
C THR A 101 -25.04 -15.28 5.62
N LYS A 102 -24.38 -14.92 6.74
CA LYS A 102 -24.84 -15.22 8.09
C LYS A 102 -24.67 -13.99 8.98
N THR A 103 -25.50 -13.88 10.01
CA THR A 103 -25.44 -12.80 11.01
C THR A 103 -24.39 -13.07 12.07
N TYR A 104 -24.09 -12.09 12.92
CA TYR A 104 -23.20 -12.28 14.07
C TYR A 104 -23.79 -13.27 15.10
N GLU A 105 -25.11 -13.29 15.23
CA GLU A 105 -25.84 -14.21 16.10
C GLU A 105 -25.69 -15.67 15.67
N ASP A 106 -25.71 -15.95 14.35
CA ASP A 106 -25.46 -17.29 13.81
C ASP A 106 -24.08 -17.83 14.19
N TYR A 107 -23.11 -16.91 14.43
CA TYR A 107 -21.78 -17.23 14.93
C TYR A 107 -21.64 -17.16 16.46
N LYS A 108 -22.76 -16.97 17.18
CA LYS A 108 -22.80 -16.78 18.64
C LYS A 108 -21.86 -15.64 19.11
N CYS A 109 -21.79 -14.56 18.32
CA CYS A 109 -20.98 -13.38 18.57
C CYS A 109 -21.86 -12.13 18.71
N LEU A 110 -21.46 -11.20 19.59
CA LEU A 110 -22.04 -9.86 19.65
C LEU A 110 -21.33 -8.94 18.64
N SER A 111 -22.07 -8.04 18.02
CA SER A 111 -21.51 -7.07 17.07
C SER A 111 -20.42 -6.18 17.67
N SER A 112 -20.52 -5.86 18.96
CA SER A 112 -19.52 -5.11 19.74
C SER A 112 -18.17 -5.84 19.85
N ASP A 113 -18.19 -7.18 19.95
CA ASP A 113 -17.01 -8.00 20.17
C ASP A 113 -16.36 -8.40 18.84
N GLY A 114 -17.16 -8.40 17.77
CA GLY A 114 -16.76 -8.83 16.43
C GLY A 114 -16.64 -10.37 16.34
N LEU A 115 -16.16 -10.83 15.18
CA LEU A 115 -16.08 -12.26 14.83
C LEU A 115 -14.75 -12.93 15.23
N GLY A 116 -13.86 -12.21 15.93
CA GLY A 116 -12.51 -12.69 16.22
C GLY A 116 -12.49 -13.99 17.03
N LYS A 117 -13.37 -14.10 18.03
CA LYS A 117 -13.45 -15.31 18.88
C LYS A 117 -13.84 -16.55 18.07
N TYR A 118 -14.82 -16.40 17.16
CA TYR A 118 -15.23 -17.48 16.27
C TYR A 118 -14.11 -17.88 15.30
N ASN A 119 -13.44 -16.89 14.70
CA ASN A 119 -12.43 -17.11 13.66
C ASN A 119 -11.07 -17.58 14.19
N LYS A 120 -10.81 -17.49 15.50
CA LYS A 120 -9.48 -17.68 16.09
C LYS A 120 -8.78 -18.96 15.61
N ASP A 121 -9.41 -20.10 15.82
CA ASP A 121 -8.76 -21.40 15.57
C ASP A 121 -8.58 -21.65 14.06
N GLY A 122 -9.60 -21.34 13.25
CA GLY A 122 -9.52 -21.42 11.79
C GLY A 122 -8.44 -20.50 11.23
N TYR A 123 -8.34 -19.28 11.76
CA TYR A 123 -7.30 -18.33 11.35
C TYR A 123 -5.89 -18.82 11.69
N LEU A 124 -5.67 -19.36 12.89
CA LEU A 124 -4.36 -19.88 13.29
C LEU A 124 -3.93 -21.06 12.41
N ASN A 125 -4.85 -21.99 12.12
CA ASN A 125 -4.61 -23.12 11.23
C ASN A 125 -4.31 -22.65 9.79
N MET A 126 -5.06 -21.65 9.30
CA MET A 126 -4.83 -21.04 7.99
C MET A 126 -3.45 -20.37 7.92
N ARG A 127 -3.06 -19.62 8.96
CA ARG A 127 -1.76 -18.95 9.04
C ARG A 127 -0.60 -19.96 9.07
N GLU A 128 -0.73 -21.04 9.80
CA GLU A 128 0.24 -22.12 9.81
C GLU A 128 0.36 -22.77 8.44
N SER A 129 -0.78 -23.09 7.80
CA SER A 129 -0.80 -23.64 6.44
C SER A 129 -0.11 -22.73 5.44
N TYR A 130 -0.35 -21.41 5.52
CA TYR A 130 0.30 -20.43 4.65
C TYR A 130 1.83 -20.40 4.88
N ASN A 131 2.28 -20.35 6.13
CA ASN A 131 3.70 -20.29 6.46
C ASN A 131 4.47 -21.56 6.07
N ASN A 132 3.79 -22.71 6.03
CA ASN A 132 4.34 -23.99 5.59
C ASN A 132 4.19 -24.23 4.08
N TYR A 133 3.52 -23.32 3.34
CA TYR A 133 3.26 -23.49 1.91
C TYR A 133 4.54 -23.26 1.10
N LYS A 134 5.05 -24.31 0.46
CA LYS A 134 6.35 -24.26 -0.23
C LYS A 134 6.30 -23.60 -1.60
N GLU A 135 5.22 -23.80 -2.35
CA GLU A 135 5.07 -23.31 -3.72
C GLU A 135 4.50 -21.89 -3.75
N ASN A 136 5.04 -21.03 -4.61
CA ASN A 136 4.43 -19.74 -4.93
C ASN A 136 3.47 -19.95 -6.10
N ASN A 137 2.17 -19.84 -5.85
CA ASN A 137 1.14 -20.03 -6.86
C ASN A 137 -0.15 -19.29 -6.46
N PHE A 138 -1.12 -19.30 -7.39
CA PHE A 138 -2.45 -18.71 -7.22
C PHE A 138 -3.10 -19.04 -5.86
N LYS A 139 -3.06 -20.30 -5.43
CA LYS A 139 -3.69 -20.72 -4.17
C LYS A 139 -3.01 -20.12 -2.95
N LYS A 140 -1.67 -20.06 -2.94
CA LYS A 140 -0.90 -19.43 -1.85
C LYS A 140 -1.19 -17.94 -1.75
N ASP A 141 -1.24 -17.26 -2.90
CA ASP A 141 -1.50 -15.82 -2.93
C ASP A 141 -2.90 -15.49 -2.43
N LEU A 142 -3.92 -16.28 -2.80
CA LEU A 142 -5.27 -16.08 -2.30
C LEU A 142 -5.47 -16.56 -0.85
N LEU A 143 -4.69 -17.54 -0.40
CA LEU A 143 -4.60 -17.89 1.02
C LEU A 143 -4.03 -16.70 1.83
N PHE A 144 -3.00 -16.04 1.32
CA PHE A 144 -2.42 -14.83 1.90
C PHE A 144 -3.44 -13.69 1.96
N TYR A 145 -4.17 -13.45 0.87
CA TYR A 145 -5.22 -12.42 0.87
C TYR A 145 -6.34 -12.73 1.87
N THR A 146 -6.75 -14.00 1.94
CA THR A 146 -7.75 -14.43 2.94
C THR A 146 -7.25 -14.17 4.35
N LEU A 147 -5.98 -14.49 4.66
CA LEU A 147 -5.36 -14.16 5.96
C LEU A 147 -5.42 -12.67 6.26
N ILE A 148 -5.11 -11.79 5.29
CA ILE A 148 -5.19 -10.33 5.48
C ILE A 148 -6.61 -9.93 5.88
N CYS A 149 -7.64 -10.47 5.23
CA CYS A 149 -9.04 -10.13 5.52
C CYS A 149 -9.47 -10.45 6.95
N TYR A 150 -8.87 -11.48 7.55
CA TYR A 150 -9.18 -11.93 8.92
C TYR A 150 -8.13 -11.52 9.95
N SER A 151 -7.06 -10.85 9.53
CA SER A 151 -6.01 -10.35 10.43
C SER A 151 -6.43 -9.09 11.18
N PHE A 152 -5.73 -8.81 12.28
CA PHE A 152 -5.92 -7.59 13.07
C PHE A 152 -5.74 -6.34 12.18
N ASN A 153 -6.78 -5.51 12.12
CA ASN A 153 -6.86 -4.32 11.26
C ASN A 153 -6.57 -4.57 9.78
N ASN A 154 -6.69 -5.81 9.29
CA ASN A 154 -6.34 -6.23 7.93
C ASN A 154 -4.90 -5.85 7.53
N GLN A 155 -3.98 -5.82 8.49
CA GLN A 155 -2.59 -5.43 8.27
C GLN A 155 -1.74 -6.59 7.77
N ILE A 156 -0.63 -6.22 7.11
CA ILE A 156 0.39 -7.15 6.61
C ILE A 156 1.62 -6.99 7.48
N ARG A 157 2.12 -8.11 8.03
CA ARG A 157 3.37 -8.14 8.76
C ARG A 157 4.01 -9.53 8.66
N PHE A 158 5.31 -9.54 8.42
CA PHE A 158 6.15 -10.72 8.42
C PHE A 158 7.22 -10.58 9.51
N ASN A 159 7.59 -11.69 10.14
CA ASN A 159 8.72 -11.69 11.06
C ASN A 159 10.06 -11.82 10.29
N SER A 160 11.19 -11.77 11.02
CA SER A 160 12.53 -11.89 10.44
C SER A 160 12.81 -13.20 9.67
N LYS A 161 12.00 -14.25 9.90
CA LYS A 161 12.04 -15.51 9.17
C LYS A 161 11.17 -15.51 7.91
N GLY A 162 10.53 -14.38 7.57
CA GLY A 162 9.60 -14.26 6.44
C GLY A 162 8.22 -14.87 6.67
N ASN A 163 7.88 -15.30 7.89
CA ASN A 163 6.57 -15.86 8.21
C ASN A 163 5.55 -14.75 8.50
N PHE A 164 4.34 -14.90 7.94
CA PHE A 164 3.22 -14.03 8.27
C PHE A 164 2.84 -14.21 9.75
N ASN A 165 2.86 -13.10 10.51
CA ASN A 165 2.73 -13.16 11.96
C ASN A 165 1.68 -12.21 12.56
N MET A 166 0.77 -11.65 11.74
CA MET A 166 -0.34 -10.88 12.27
C MET A 166 -1.26 -11.74 13.14
N PRO A 167 -1.75 -11.20 14.27
CA PRO A 167 -2.80 -11.86 15.04
C PRO A 167 -4.14 -11.83 14.30
N TYR A 168 -5.10 -12.66 14.73
CA TYR A 168 -6.47 -12.61 14.22
C TYR A 168 -7.16 -11.30 14.58
N GLY A 169 -8.05 -10.86 13.69
CA GLY A 169 -8.83 -9.63 13.84
C GLY A 169 -10.28 -9.89 14.26
N LYS A 170 -11.02 -8.79 14.40
CA LYS A 170 -12.46 -8.79 14.73
C LYS A 170 -13.38 -8.86 13.50
N ARG A 171 -12.83 -8.74 12.30
CA ARG A 171 -13.56 -8.65 11.03
C ARG A 171 -13.37 -9.92 10.20
N ASP A 172 -14.18 -10.03 9.15
CA ASP A 172 -14.12 -11.09 8.16
C ASP A 172 -14.11 -10.50 6.74
N PHE A 173 -14.23 -11.36 5.73
CA PHE A 173 -14.38 -10.97 4.32
C PHE A 173 -15.79 -10.41 4.07
N ASN A 174 -16.12 -9.30 4.73
CA ASN A 174 -17.44 -8.65 4.71
C ASN A 174 -17.73 -7.92 3.39
N LYS A 175 -18.96 -7.41 3.27
CA LYS A 175 -19.44 -6.70 2.08
C LYS A 175 -18.53 -5.56 1.63
N ASN A 176 -17.98 -4.78 2.56
CA ASN A 176 -17.12 -3.63 2.21
C ASN A 176 -15.79 -4.09 1.61
N ILE A 177 -15.17 -5.14 2.19
CA ILE A 177 -13.92 -5.72 1.68
C ILE A 177 -14.17 -6.33 0.30
N ARG A 178 -15.28 -7.03 0.12
CA ARG A 178 -15.70 -7.61 -1.18
C ARG A 178 -15.87 -6.55 -2.25
N ASN A 179 -16.59 -5.47 -1.95
CA ASN A 179 -16.81 -4.38 -2.89
C ASN A 179 -15.49 -3.70 -3.27
N ASN A 180 -14.64 -3.41 -2.29
CA ASN A 180 -13.31 -2.83 -2.56
C ASN A 180 -12.45 -3.73 -3.45
N LEU A 181 -12.44 -5.05 -3.20
CA LEU A 181 -11.72 -6.00 -4.04
C LEU A 181 -12.28 -6.01 -5.45
N ASN A 182 -13.61 -6.09 -5.60
CA ASN A 182 -14.27 -6.11 -6.91
C ASN A 182 -13.94 -4.85 -7.73
N ASP A 183 -14.07 -3.67 -7.12
CA ASP A 183 -13.77 -2.40 -7.80
C ASP A 183 -12.29 -2.31 -8.20
N PHE A 184 -11.40 -2.78 -7.34
CA PHE A 184 -9.96 -2.83 -7.59
C PHE A 184 -9.64 -3.78 -8.76
N LEU A 185 -10.15 -5.01 -8.76
CA LEU A 185 -9.93 -5.99 -9.83
C LEU A 185 -10.46 -5.48 -11.17
N ASN A 186 -11.68 -4.94 -11.19
CA ASN A 186 -12.27 -4.36 -12.41
C ASN A 186 -11.44 -3.20 -12.98
N LYS A 187 -10.81 -2.38 -12.15
CA LYS A 187 -9.90 -1.32 -12.59
C LYS A 187 -8.56 -1.90 -13.03
N LEU A 188 -7.99 -2.82 -12.25
CA LEU A 188 -6.69 -3.44 -12.50
C LEU A 188 -6.66 -4.16 -13.86
N HIS A 189 -7.73 -4.88 -14.23
CA HIS A 189 -7.83 -5.57 -15.50
C HIS A 189 -7.88 -4.62 -16.71
N LYS A 190 -8.27 -3.35 -16.51
CA LYS A 190 -8.39 -2.35 -17.59
C LYS A 190 -7.10 -1.55 -17.84
N ILE A 191 -6.14 -1.56 -16.93
CA ILE A 191 -4.90 -0.80 -17.06
C ILE A 191 -3.76 -1.71 -17.54
N LYS A 192 -2.78 -1.13 -18.24
CA LYS A 192 -1.52 -1.81 -18.56
C LYS A 192 -0.56 -1.63 -17.41
N VAL A 193 -0.18 -2.71 -16.75
CA VAL A 193 0.74 -2.68 -15.61
C VAL A 193 1.67 -3.89 -15.65
N ASP A 194 2.95 -3.63 -15.40
CA ASP A 194 3.96 -4.65 -15.14
C ASP A 194 4.38 -4.59 -13.67
N PHE A 195 4.51 -5.75 -13.04
CA PHE A 195 4.90 -5.90 -11.64
C PHE A 195 6.33 -6.37 -11.51
N TYR A 196 7.13 -5.65 -10.71
CA TYR A 196 8.51 -5.97 -10.41
C TYR A 196 8.69 -6.15 -8.89
N ASN A 197 9.55 -7.10 -8.53
CA ASN A 197 10.00 -7.32 -7.15
C ASN A 197 11.51 -7.11 -7.10
N LYS A 198 11.91 -5.85 -6.99
CA LYS A 198 13.31 -5.44 -7.03
C LYS A 198 13.61 -4.43 -5.93
N ASP A 199 14.86 -4.41 -5.46
CA ASP A 199 15.36 -3.22 -4.79
C ASP A 199 15.26 -2.03 -5.77
N PHE A 200 14.90 -0.85 -5.28
CA PHE A 200 14.70 0.32 -6.13
C PHE A 200 15.96 0.72 -6.91
N ARG A 201 17.15 0.37 -6.38
CA ARG A 201 18.45 0.60 -7.02
C ARG A 201 18.66 -0.28 -8.25
N GLU A 202 18.00 -1.43 -8.28
CA GLU A 202 18.15 -2.47 -9.32
C GLU A 202 17.04 -2.43 -10.37
N LEU A 203 16.11 -1.47 -10.27
CA LEU A 203 15.00 -1.38 -11.23
C LEU A 203 15.49 -0.79 -12.57
N GLU A 204 15.89 -1.68 -13.47
CA GLU A 204 16.39 -1.31 -14.81
C GLU A 204 15.41 -0.44 -15.63
N ALA A 205 14.11 -0.54 -15.35
CA ALA A 205 13.10 0.26 -16.01
C ALA A 205 13.36 1.77 -15.86
N THR A 206 13.98 2.22 -14.76
CA THR A 206 14.30 3.64 -14.53
C THR A 206 15.40 4.17 -15.47
N SER A 207 16.26 3.30 -16.00
CA SER A 207 17.33 3.69 -16.92
C SER A 207 16.87 3.91 -18.38
N LYS A 208 15.63 3.50 -18.70
CA LYS A 208 15.04 3.58 -20.07
C LYS A 208 13.94 4.63 -20.19
N LEU A 209 13.75 5.42 -19.12
CA LEU A 209 12.71 6.45 -19.08
C LEU A 209 13.07 7.66 -19.97
N THR A 210 12.04 8.36 -20.40
CA THR A 210 12.10 9.59 -21.21
C THR A 210 11.47 10.75 -20.44
N SER A 211 11.54 11.97 -20.99
CA SER A 211 10.94 13.17 -20.38
C SER A 211 9.41 13.13 -20.29
N ASN A 212 8.73 12.20 -21.01
CA ASN A 212 7.28 11.99 -20.93
C ASN A 212 6.88 11.02 -19.83
N ASP A 213 7.86 10.33 -19.24
CA ASP A 213 7.65 9.36 -18.18
C ASP A 213 7.72 10.04 -16.82
N PHE A 214 7.24 9.32 -15.80
CA PHE A 214 7.11 9.87 -14.45
C PHE A 214 7.45 8.85 -13.39
N VAL A 215 8.24 9.24 -12.38
CA VAL A 215 8.57 8.40 -11.23
C VAL A 215 7.90 8.94 -9.97
N TYR A 216 7.08 8.11 -9.33
CA TYR A 216 6.53 8.36 -8.00
C TYR A 216 7.26 7.50 -6.98
N ALA A 217 7.80 8.11 -5.94
CA ALA A 217 8.47 7.45 -4.83
C ALA A 217 7.77 7.73 -3.51
N ASP A 218 7.41 6.67 -2.78
CA ASP A 218 6.84 6.71 -1.43
C ASP A 218 7.60 5.69 -0.56
N PRO A 219 8.88 5.96 -0.26
CA PRO A 219 9.75 5.05 0.46
C PRO A 219 9.32 4.91 1.93
N PRO A 220 9.85 3.92 2.67
CA PRO A 220 9.83 3.96 4.12
C PRO A 220 10.45 5.26 4.64
N TYR A 221 9.84 5.90 5.64
CA TYR A 221 10.33 7.19 6.12
C TYR A 221 11.39 7.01 7.20
N LEU A 222 12.56 7.67 7.01
CA LEU A 222 13.73 7.55 7.88
C LEU A 222 13.43 7.80 9.37
N ILE A 223 12.52 8.71 9.67
CA ILE A 223 12.21 9.16 11.03
C ILE A 223 10.98 8.49 11.63
N THR A 224 10.35 7.54 10.92
CA THR A 224 9.18 6.81 11.43
C THR A 224 9.53 5.38 11.85
N THR A 225 8.79 4.86 12.82
CA THR A 225 8.86 3.44 13.21
C THR A 225 7.71 2.70 12.54
N ALA A 226 7.88 2.29 11.28
CA ALA A 226 6.93 1.42 10.62
C ALA A 226 7.29 -0.05 10.84
N SER A 227 6.31 -0.95 10.80
CA SER A 227 6.49 -2.39 11.04
C SER A 227 7.46 -3.09 10.07
N TYR A 228 7.71 -2.50 8.90
CA TYR A 228 8.74 -2.96 7.96
C TYR A 228 10.16 -2.52 8.35
N ASN A 229 10.31 -1.63 9.35
CA ASN A 229 11.62 -1.26 9.91
C ASN A 229 12.15 -2.27 10.93
N GLU A 230 11.37 -3.30 11.28
CA GLU A 230 11.80 -4.32 12.26
C GLU A 230 12.92 -5.23 11.72
N ASN A 231 13.15 -5.29 10.41
CA ASN A 231 14.17 -6.13 9.77
C ASN A 231 15.39 -5.34 9.24
N GLY A 232 15.83 -4.29 9.97
CA GLY A 232 16.95 -3.44 9.56
C GLY A 232 16.50 -2.07 9.04
N GLY A 233 15.23 -1.93 8.66
CA GLY A 233 14.55 -0.68 8.37
C GLY A 233 15.13 0.13 7.23
N TRP A 234 14.60 1.34 7.07
CA TRP A 234 15.12 2.35 6.15
C TRP A 234 16.27 3.10 6.81
N THR A 235 17.46 3.02 6.23
CA THR A 235 18.68 3.61 6.79
C THR A 235 19.00 4.96 6.14
N LYS A 236 19.95 5.72 6.73
CA LYS A 236 20.47 6.93 6.09
C LYS A 236 21.09 6.64 4.72
N LYS A 237 21.72 5.46 4.56
CA LYS A 237 22.27 5.05 3.27
C LYS A 237 21.18 4.90 2.23
N ASP A 238 20.05 4.26 2.58
CA ASP A 238 18.91 4.08 1.67
C ASP A 238 18.31 5.44 1.29
N GLU A 239 18.21 6.37 2.26
CA GLU A 239 17.75 7.73 1.99
C GLU A 239 18.68 8.43 0.98
N TYR A 240 20.00 8.43 1.19
CA TYR A 240 20.94 9.02 0.24
C TYR A 240 20.92 8.36 -1.13
N ASP A 241 20.85 7.04 -1.20
CA ASP A 241 20.79 6.31 -2.46
C ASP A 241 19.54 6.69 -3.27
N LEU A 242 18.38 6.82 -2.60
CA LEU A 242 17.15 7.26 -3.25
C LEU A 242 17.25 8.73 -3.73
N LEU A 243 17.72 9.63 -2.87
CA LEU A 243 17.87 11.05 -3.23
C LEU A 243 18.84 11.23 -4.41
N ASN A 244 19.90 10.45 -4.47
CA ASN A 244 20.84 10.42 -5.61
C ASN A 244 20.18 9.88 -6.89
N LEU A 245 19.33 8.84 -6.79
CA LEU A 245 18.55 8.34 -7.92
C LEU A 245 17.65 9.45 -8.48
N LEU A 246 16.92 10.15 -7.61
CA LEU A 246 16.04 11.25 -8.01
C LEU A 246 16.81 12.43 -8.64
N ASP A 247 18.00 12.76 -8.11
CA ASP A 247 18.87 13.75 -8.71
C ASP A 247 19.34 13.35 -10.13
N ASN A 248 19.62 12.07 -10.34
CA ASN A 248 20.00 11.55 -11.65
C ASN A 248 18.81 11.56 -12.64
N LEU A 249 17.60 11.26 -12.20
CA LEU A 249 16.39 11.42 -13.01
C LEU A 249 16.19 12.88 -13.42
N ASN A 250 16.40 13.83 -12.48
CA ASN A 250 16.30 15.26 -12.79
C ASN A 250 17.33 15.71 -13.85
N LYS A 251 18.57 15.22 -13.78
CA LYS A 251 19.61 15.49 -14.82
C LYS A 251 19.23 14.98 -16.18
N GLN A 252 18.40 13.93 -16.24
CA GLN A 252 17.88 13.33 -17.48
C GLN A 252 16.55 13.96 -17.93
N ASN A 253 16.09 15.05 -17.28
CA ASN A 253 14.79 15.69 -17.50
C ASN A 253 13.58 14.77 -17.27
N ILE A 254 13.72 13.73 -16.47
CA ILE A 254 12.62 12.84 -16.06
C ILE A 254 11.94 13.46 -14.86
N LYS A 255 10.62 13.61 -14.93
CA LYS A 255 9.83 14.18 -13.84
C LYS A 255 9.64 13.16 -12.73
N PHE A 256 9.70 13.63 -11.47
CA PHE A 256 9.41 12.80 -10.31
C PHE A 256 8.59 13.52 -9.24
N ALA A 257 7.95 12.73 -8.37
CA ALA A 257 7.41 13.17 -7.10
C ALA A 257 7.85 12.22 -5.98
N LEU A 258 8.39 12.78 -4.91
CA LEU A 258 8.76 12.08 -3.68
C LEU A 258 7.77 12.43 -2.57
N SER A 259 7.02 11.45 -2.09
CA SER A 259 6.21 11.56 -0.88
C SER A 259 7.06 11.21 0.34
N ASN A 260 7.12 12.07 1.34
CA ASN A 260 7.91 11.84 2.56
C ASN A 260 7.42 12.73 3.70
N VAL A 261 8.11 12.70 4.85
CA VAL A 261 7.83 13.56 6.01
C VAL A 261 9.08 14.35 6.41
N PHE A 262 8.93 15.66 6.64
CA PHE A 262 9.99 16.48 7.22
C PHE A 262 10.11 16.31 8.73
N GLU A 263 8.97 16.13 9.40
CA GLU A 263 8.90 15.98 10.84
C GLU A 263 7.87 14.94 11.23
N HIS A 264 8.18 14.17 12.27
CA HIS A 264 7.26 13.17 12.83
C HIS A 264 7.54 12.97 14.32
N LYS A 265 6.56 13.26 15.18
CA LYS A 265 6.67 13.07 16.64
C LYS A 265 7.94 13.64 17.25
N GLY A 266 8.30 14.87 16.87
CA GLY A 266 9.46 15.58 17.38
C GLY A 266 10.81 15.17 16.75
N LYS A 267 10.83 14.24 15.79
CA LYS A 267 12.02 13.90 15.00
C LYS A 267 12.01 14.69 13.69
N SER A 268 13.18 15.12 13.22
CA SER A 268 13.38 15.84 11.96
C SER A 268 14.19 15.01 10.96
N ASN A 269 13.80 15.03 9.69
CA ASN A 269 14.58 14.49 8.58
C ASN A 269 15.40 15.62 7.94
N ASP A 270 16.53 15.96 8.56
CA ASP A 270 17.36 17.08 8.12
C ASP A 270 18.04 16.79 6.76
N ILE A 271 18.32 15.52 6.44
CA ILE A 271 18.84 15.09 5.13
C ILE A 271 17.84 15.49 4.04
N LEU A 272 16.58 15.12 4.22
CA LEU A 272 15.54 15.44 3.25
C LEU A 272 15.24 16.93 3.15
N LYS A 273 15.23 17.65 4.30
CA LYS A 273 15.01 19.09 4.33
C LYS A 273 16.09 19.84 3.53
N GLU A 274 17.37 19.48 3.72
CA GLU A 274 18.47 20.10 2.99
C GLU A 274 18.41 19.78 1.49
N TRP A 275 18.23 18.50 1.14
CA TRP A 275 18.13 18.07 -0.24
C TRP A 275 16.97 18.74 -1.00
N SER A 276 15.83 18.92 -0.34
CA SER A 276 14.61 19.47 -0.95
C SER A 276 14.70 20.94 -1.35
N LYS A 277 15.68 21.72 -0.84
CA LYS A 277 15.83 23.15 -1.15
C LYS A 277 16.00 23.45 -2.65
N LYS A 278 16.45 22.46 -3.43
CA LYS A 278 16.63 22.57 -4.90
C LYS A 278 15.39 22.17 -5.70
N TYR A 279 14.28 21.81 -5.05
CA TYR A 279 13.07 21.31 -5.64
C TYR A 279 11.82 22.03 -5.13
N ASN A 280 10.67 21.73 -5.72
CA ASN A 280 9.40 22.30 -5.30
C ASN A 280 8.80 21.44 -4.17
N VAL A 281 8.50 22.09 -3.03
CA VAL A 281 7.91 21.42 -1.87
C VAL A 281 6.45 21.77 -1.75
N ASN A 282 5.58 20.75 -1.86
CA ASN A 282 4.14 20.86 -1.65
C ASN A 282 3.79 20.22 -0.30
N TYR A 283 3.25 21.01 0.63
CA TYR A 283 2.81 20.51 1.93
C TYR A 283 1.47 19.78 1.79
N ILE A 284 1.41 18.55 2.32
CA ILE A 284 0.23 17.71 2.28
C ILE A 284 -0.43 17.68 3.65
N ASN A 285 -1.70 18.08 3.71
CA ASN A 285 -2.46 18.09 4.96
C ASN A 285 -2.88 16.67 5.35
N SER A 286 -2.11 16.05 6.23
CA SER A 286 -2.45 14.75 6.81
C SER A 286 -3.20 14.96 8.13
N THR A 287 -4.54 15.05 8.06
CA THR A 287 -5.37 14.94 9.27
C THR A 287 -5.44 13.48 9.70
N TYR A 288 -4.39 12.99 10.37
CA TYR A 288 -4.41 11.67 11.05
C TYR A 288 -5.25 11.74 12.33
N PHE A 289 -6.53 12.02 12.19
CA PHE A 289 -7.48 12.08 13.31
C PHE A 289 -8.02 10.69 13.72
N ASN A 290 -7.32 9.58 13.50
CA ASN A 290 -7.95 8.28 13.80
C ASN A 290 -7.04 7.20 14.39
N CYS A 291 -6.05 7.49 15.21
CA CYS A 291 -5.32 6.39 15.87
C CYS A 291 -4.86 6.61 17.31
N ASN A 292 -5.32 7.60 18.08
CA ASN A 292 -5.03 7.56 19.51
C ASN A 292 -6.08 8.33 20.34
N TYR A 293 -6.98 7.59 20.96
CA TYR A 293 -7.90 8.09 21.99
C TYR A 293 -7.20 8.48 23.31
N GLN A 294 -5.85 8.42 23.40
CA GLN A 294 -5.12 8.55 24.66
C GLN A 294 -3.97 9.56 24.72
N SER A 295 -3.71 10.38 23.71
CA SER A 295 -2.65 11.40 23.87
C SER A 295 -3.21 12.75 24.27
N LYS A 296 -2.87 13.20 25.47
CA LYS A 296 -3.21 14.52 26.04
C LYS A 296 -2.49 15.71 25.39
N ASP A 297 -1.47 15.48 24.55
CA ASP A 297 -0.67 16.51 23.87
C ASP A 297 -0.82 16.42 22.34
N LYS A 298 -1.74 17.20 21.79
CA LYS A 298 -1.99 17.28 20.34
C LYS A 298 -0.81 17.81 19.53
N ASN A 299 0.06 18.60 20.09
CA ASN A 299 1.21 19.22 19.41
C ASN A 299 2.44 18.30 19.26
N LYS A 300 2.61 17.30 20.12
CA LYS A 300 3.73 16.34 20.04
C LYS A 300 3.53 15.20 19.03
N ASN A 301 2.36 15.06 18.45
CA ASN A 301 2.01 13.96 17.53
C ASN A 301 1.82 14.46 16.08
N SER A 302 2.21 15.67 15.74
CA SER A 302 2.08 16.21 14.38
C SER A 302 3.14 15.61 13.45
N SER A 303 2.70 15.30 12.22
CA SER A 303 3.60 14.95 11.10
C SER A 303 3.52 16.07 10.07
N VAL A 304 4.65 16.46 9.49
CA VAL A 304 4.73 17.38 8.36
C VAL A 304 4.98 16.56 7.11
N GLU A 305 3.89 16.18 6.43
CA GLU A 305 3.95 15.44 5.16
C GLU A 305 4.19 16.39 3.99
N VAL A 306 5.01 15.97 3.06
CA VAL A 306 5.38 16.72 1.87
C VAL A 306 5.34 15.86 0.62
N LEU A 307 5.05 16.49 -0.52
CA LEU A 307 5.29 15.97 -1.86
C LEU A 307 6.32 16.88 -2.55
N ILE A 308 7.51 16.35 -2.78
CA ILE A 308 8.62 17.07 -3.40
C ILE A 308 8.67 16.72 -4.88
N THR A 309 8.70 17.75 -5.76
CA THR A 309 8.67 17.56 -7.21
C THR A 309 9.79 18.35 -7.88
N ASN A 310 10.37 17.86 -8.97
CA ASN A 310 11.34 18.59 -9.79
C ASN A 310 10.71 19.43 -10.89
N TYR A 311 9.42 19.70 -10.82
CA TYR A 311 8.66 20.54 -11.75
C TYR A 311 7.63 21.36 -10.97
N VAL A 312 7.14 22.43 -11.57
CA VAL A 312 5.99 23.24 -11.11
C VAL A 312 4.78 22.85 -11.96
N LYS A 313 3.62 22.65 -11.32
CA LYS A 313 2.33 22.42 -11.99
C LYS A 313 1.37 23.59 -11.75
#